data_2552e37c48b9f7724c15b85a27517a3d
#
_entry.id   2552e37c48b9f7724c15b85a27517a3d
#
_cell.length_a   1.000
_cell.length_b   1.000
_cell.length_c   1.000
_cell.angle_alpha   90.00
_cell.angle_beta   90.00
_cell.angle_gamma   90.00
#
_symmetry.space_group_name_H-M   'P 1'
#
loop_
_entity.id
_entity.type
_entity.pdbx_description
1 polymer ?
#
loop_
_entity_poly.entity_id
_entity_poly.type
_entity_poly.pdbx_seq_one_letter_code
_entity_poly.pdbx_strand_id
1 'polypeptide(L)'
;MATTNVLITGAKSGIGKGLLTAYVSRPNTIVIAAIRDDPASAKAKELISSVTNIGKGSKVMVVPYDAATQDDTFNVVQHLRNHHPDISHLDVVIANAAISDYWGPCHSIKKNDLATHLTVNTIAPILLYTASRDLLLAAPAGRTPKFFFVSSVVGSTTVAPTLPLQMPVMGLCKAADNFFAAKANQEEDKLVIVPVHPGWVQTKMGNAAAVGVGMGQAPMTIERSIELLMGIFDTVEKDQGGKFLQVEGDVVPW
;
A
#
# COMPACT_ATOMS: atom_id res chain seq x y z
N MET A 1 17.46 11.21 -17.77
CA MET A 1 16.10 11.36 -17.17
C MET A 1 16.26 11.35 -15.67
N ALA A 2 15.47 12.14 -14.95
CA ALA A 2 15.52 12.14 -13.48
C ALA A 2 14.96 10.82 -12.92
N THR A 3 15.55 10.35 -11.83
CA THR A 3 15.18 9.09 -11.16
C THR A 3 13.77 9.19 -10.56
N THR A 4 13.00 8.11 -10.63
CA THR A 4 11.71 7.97 -9.94
C THR A 4 11.92 7.17 -8.65
N ASN A 5 11.50 7.71 -7.51
CA ASN A 5 11.65 7.09 -6.20
C ASN A 5 10.29 6.62 -5.68
N VAL A 6 10.14 5.31 -5.45
CA VAL A 6 8.88 4.67 -5.06
C VAL A 6 9.07 3.92 -3.74
N LEU A 7 8.31 4.27 -2.72
CA LEU A 7 8.30 3.57 -1.42
C LEU A 7 7.08 2.64 -1.33
N ILE A 8 7.30 1.36 -1.03
CA ILE A 8 6.23 0.35 -0.93
C ILE A 8 6.36 -0.39 0.39
N THR A 9 5.34 -0.34 1.24
CA THR A 9 5.30 -1.15 2.48
C THR A 9 4.74 -2.55 2.21
N GLY A 10 5.26 -3.55 2.94
CA GLY A 10 4.85 -4.95 2.74
C GLY A 10 5.29 -5.51 1.37
N ALA A 11 6.39 -5.01 0.82
CA ALA A 11 6.87 -5.32 -0.53
C ALA A 11 7.41 -6.76 -0.72
N LYS A 12 7.39 -7.60 0.32
CA LYS A 12 7.97 -8.95 0.28
C LYS A 12 7.10 -10.00 -0.41
N SER A 13 5.78 -9.81 -0.46
CA SER A 13 4.84 -10.81 -0.96
C SER A 13 3.58 -10.19 -1.57
N GLY A 14 2.78 -11.00 -2.24
CA GLY A 14 1.46 -10.63 -2.75
C GLY A 14 1.50 -9.36 -3.62
N ILE A 15 0.54 -8.48 -3.42
CA ILE A 15 0.40 -7.22 -4.16
C ILE A 15 1.66 -6.36 -4.04
N GLY A 16 2.23 -6.22 -2.82
CA GLY A 16 3.42 -5.40 -2.61
C GLY A 16 4.63 -5.89 -3.42
N LYS A 17 4.85 -7.21 -3.53
CA LYS A 17 5.92 -7.78 -4.37
C LYS A 17 5.62 -7.58 -5.85
N GLY A 18 4.37 -7.73 -6.27
CA GLY A 18 3.97 -7.46 -7.66
C GLY A 18 4.23 -6.01 -8.05
N LEU A 19 3.83 -5.05 -7.21
CA LEU A 19 4.09 -3.61 -7.42
C LEU A 19 5.60 -3.30 -7.46
N LEU A 20 6.39 -3.87 -6.53
CA LEU A 20 7.84 -3.73 -6.55
C LEU A 20 8.42 -4.15 -7.89
N THR A 21 8.03 -5.35 -8.38
CA THR A 21 8.51 -5.89 -9.66
C THR A 21 8.08 -5.00 -10.84
N ALA A 22 6.84 -4.52 -10.85
CA ALA A 22 6.33 -3.66 -11.90
C ALA A 22 7.04 -2.30 -11.95
N TYR A 23 7.30 -1.69 -10.80
CA TYR A 23 8.02 -0.41 -10.77
C TYR A 23 9.49 -0.55 -11.13
N VAL A 24 10.19 -1.54 -10.59
CA VAL A 24 11.64 -1.66 -10.84
C VAL A 24 11.97 -2.11 -12.26
N SER A 25 11.01 -2.68 -12.99
CA SER A 25 11.18 -2.99 -14.43
C SER A 25 11.23 -1.76 -15.32
N ARG A 26 10.77 -0.61 -14.83
CA ARG A 26 10.84 0.68 -15.53
C ARG A 26 12.26 1.26 -15.46
N PRO A 27 12.70 2.04 -16.44
CA PRO A 27 14.02 2.64 -16.40
C PRO A 27 14.12 3.74 -15.33
N ASN A 28 15.33 3.91 -14.78
CA ASN A 28 15.67 4.96 -13.81
C ASN A 28 14.70 5.02 -12.60
N THR A 29 14.35 3.85 -12.04
CA THR A 29 13.43 3.73 -10.92
C THR A 29 14.13 3.11 -9.71
N ILE A 30 14.08 3.78 -8.56
CA ILE A 30 14.49 3.22 -7.28
C ILE A 30 13.24 2.80 -6.52
N VAL A 31 13.10 1.50 -6.27
CA VAL A 31 12.01 0.96 -5.45
C VAL A 31 12.54 0.71 -4.05
N ILE A 32 12.01 1.44 -3.10
CA ILE A 32 12.30 1.34 -1.67
C ILE A 32 11.30 0.33 -1.08
N ALA A 33 11.78 -0.91 -0.89
CA ALA A 33 11.00 -2.01 -0.36
C ALA A 33 11.03 -1.99 1.17
N ALA A 34 9.99 -1.47 1.80
CA ALA A 34 9.85 -1.41 3.26
C ALA A 34 9.27 -2.74 3.77
N ILE A 35 10.08 -3.52 4.47
CA ILE A 35 9.77 -4.88 4.96
C ILE A 35 10.25 -5.10 6.38
N ARG A 36 9.69 -6.09 7.09
CA ARG A 36 10.06 -6.40 8.49
C ARG A 36 11.45 -7.00 8.66
N ASP A 37 12.02 -7.53 7.58
CA ASP A 37 13.33 -8.19 7.65
C ASP A 37 14.46 -7.14 7.60
N ASP A 38 15.52 -7.39 8.36
CA ASP A 38 16.74 -6.59 8.29
C ASP A 38 17.30 -6.58 6.86
N PRO A 39 17.73 -5.42 6.33
CA PRO A 39 18.31 -5.32 4.98
C PRO A 39 19.50 -6.25 4.72
N ALA A 40 20.29 -6.57 5.76
CA ALA A 40 21.43 -7.50 5.66
C ALA A 40 21.01 -8.98 5.69
N SER A 41 19.77 -9.28 6.05
CA SER A 41 19.26 -10.64 6.22
C SER A 41 19.25 -11.45 4.91
N ALA A 42 19.29 -12.78 5.05
CA ALA A 42 19.14 -13.69 3.90
C ALA A 42 17.82 -13.49 3.17
N LYS A 43 16.73 -13.20 3.90
CA LYS A 43 15.40 -12.97 3.34
C LYS A 43 15.30 -11.68 2.52
N ALA A 44 16.00 -10.61 2.93
CA ALA A 44 16.08 -9.39 2.15
C ALA A 44 16.88 -9.60 0.86
N LYS A 45 17.99 -10.32 0.94
CA LYS A 45 18.81 -10.70 -0.24
C LYS A 45 18.02 -11.60 -1.20
N GLU A 46 17.24 -12.56 -0.68
CA GLU A 46 16.36 -13.41 -1.48
C GLU A 46 15.29 -12.58 -2.21
N LEU A 47 14.67 -11.59 -1.53
CA LEU A 47 13.73 -10.68 -2.19
C LEU A 47 14.38 -9.98 -3.38
N ILE A 48 15.56 -9.37 -3.19
CA ILE A 48 16.28 -8.66 -4.25
C ILE A 48 16.62 -9.60 -5.41
N SER A 49 17.17 -10.80 -5.11
CA SER A 49 17.57 -11.77 -6.14
C SER A 49 16.38 -12.40 -6.90
N SER A 50 15.18 -12.40 -6.29
CA SER A 50 13.97 -12.88 -6.94
C SER A 50 13.40 -11.95 -8.01
N VAL A 51 13.92 -10.72 -8.08
CA VAL A 51 13.51 -9.73 -9.10
C VAL A 51 14.42 -9.85 -10.32
N THR A 52 13.91 -10.40 -11.39
CA THR A 52 14.70 -10.76 -12.57
C THR A 52 14.68 -9.71 -13.70
N ASN A 53 13.63 -8.89 -13.76
CA ASN A 53 13.46 -7.87 -14.80
C ASN A 53 13.67 -6.48 -14.21
N ILE A 54 14.94 -6.04 -14.14
CA ILE A 54 15.30 -4.71 -13.63
C ILE A 54 15.57 -3.78 -14.80
N GLY A 55 14.87 -2.65 -14.86
CA GLY A 55 15.03 -1.63 -15.88
C GLY A 55 16.40 -0.97 -15.83
N LYS A 56 16.85 -0.42 -16.97
CA LYS A 56 18.14 0.26 -17.06
C LYS A 56 18.22 1.41 -16.05
N GLY A 57 19.24 1.39 -15.19
CA GLY A 57 19.45 2.41 -14.15
C GLY A 57 18.52 2.28 -12.94
N SER A 58 17.76 1.19 -12.84
CA SER A 58 16.86 0.92 -11.72
C SER A 58 17.48 0.01 -10.67
N LYS A 59 17.01 0.10 -9.44
CA LYS A 59 17.44 -0.77 -8.32
C LYS A 59 16.35 -0.97 -7.28
N VAL A 60 16.43 -2.07 -6.55
CA VAL A 60 15.65 -2.31 -5.33
C VAL A 60 16.53 -1.95 -4.13
N MET A 61 15.97 -1.19 -3.21
CA MET A 61 16.56 -0.85 -1.91
C MET A 61 15.65 -1.40 -0.83
N VAL A 62 16.19 -2.17 0.10
CA VAL A 62 15.41 -2.69 1.24
C VAL A 62 15.62 -1.78 2.45
N VAL A 63 14.54 -1.42 3.11
CA VAL A 63 14.55 -0.68 4.39
C VAL A 63 13.74 -1.42 5.45
N PRO A 64 14.16 -1.41 6.72
CA PRO A 64 13.40 -2.05 7.79
C PRO A 64 12.11 -1.28 8.05
N TYR A 65 11.00 -2.00 8.20
CA TYR A 65 9.69 -1.45 8.54
C TYR A 65 8.78 -2.50 9.14
N ASP A 66 8.35 -2.31 10.36
CA ASP A 66 7.28 -3.09 10.98
C ASP A 66 6.09 -2.18 11.31
N ALA A 67 4.98 -2.40 10.61
CA ALA A 67 3.75 -1.65 10.83
C ALA A 67 3.11 -1.89 12.21
N ALA A 68 3.54 -2.92 12.95
CA ALA A 68 3.08 -3.19 14.32
C ALA A 68 3.75 -2.29 15.37
N THR A 69 4.88 -1.64 15.03
CA THR A 69 5.61 -0.72 15.90
C THR A 69 5.44 0.72 15.40
N GLN A 70 4.92 1.61 16.25
CA GLN A 70 4.69 3.01 15.86
C GLN A 70 5.99 3.74 15.48
N ASP A 71 7.08 3.42 16.17
CA ASP A 71 8.38 4.04 15.94
C ASP A 71 8.93 3.72 14.54
N ASP A 72 8.70 2.52 14.00
CA ASP A 72 9.22 2.12 12.70
C ASP A 72 8.62 2.90 11.54
N THR A 73 7.41 3.45 11.71
CA THR A 73 6.76 4.25 10.68
C THR A 73 7.51 5.57 10.43
N PHE A 74 7.98 6.22 11.49
CA PHE A 74 8.87 7.37 11.39
C PHE A 74 10.30 6.94 11.03
N ASN A 75 10.73 5.77 11.50
CA ASN A 75 12.06 5.24 11.27
C ASN A 75 12.35 4.95 9.79
N VAL A 76 11.35 4.58 8.98
CA VAL A 76 11.55 4.36 7.54
C VAL A 76 12.08 5.61 6.83
N VAL A 77 11.50 6.78 7.12
CA VAL A 77 11.95 8.05 6.53
C VAL A 77 13.26 8.52 7.16
N GLN A 78 13.41 8.34 8.48
CA GLN A 78 14.66 8.61 9.18
C GLN A 78 15.80 7.72 8.68
N HIS A 79 15.53 6.44 8.43
CA HIS A 79 16.49 5.51 7.84
C HIS A 79 16.94 5.98 6.45
N LEU A 80 16.01 6.41 5.60
CA LEU A 80 16.35 6.98 4.29
C LEU A 80 17.25 8.21 4.44
N ARG A 81 16.89 9.15 5.29
CA ARG A 81 17.70 10.36 5.52
C ARG A 81 19.11 10.05 6.03
N ASN A 82 19.24 9.08 6.92
CA ASN A 82 20.53 8.76 7.56
C ASN A 82 21.44 7.89 6.70
N HIS A 83 20.89 6.95 5.92
CA HIS A 83 21.66 5.95 5.20
C HIS A 83 21.61 6.09 3.68
N HIS A 84 20.67 6.87 3.16
CA HIS A 84 20.44 7.07 1.72
C HIS A 84 20.19 8.54 1.40
N PRO A 85 21.15 9.46 1.70
CA PRO A 85 20.97 10.89 1.49
C PRO A 85 20.80 11.28 0.01
N ASP A 86 21.11 10.37 -0.91
CA ASP A 86 20.83 10.48 -2.35
C ASP A 86 19.34 10.42 -2.68
N ILE A 87 18.49 9.89 -1.78
CA ILE A 87 17.04 9.92 -1.89
C ILE A 87 16.50 11.23 -1.31
N SER A 88 16.54 12.29 -2.11
CA SER A 88 16.12 13.63 -1.70
C SER A 88 14.61 13.87 -1.79
N HIS A 89 13.87 13.02 -2.48
CA HIS A 89 12.41 13.09 -2.67
C HIS A 89 11.81 11.72 -2.89
N LEU A 90 10.48 11.64 -2.77
CA LEU A 90 9.67 10.50 -3.19
C LEU A 90 8.67 10.97 -4.25
N ASP A 91 8.48 10.17 -5.29
CA ASP A 91 7.45 10.40 -6.30
C ASP A 91 6.15 9.65 -5.96
N VAL A 92 6.28 8.44 -5.41
CA VAL A 92 5.15 7.58 -5.06
C VAL A 92 5.39 6.90 -3.72
N VAL A 93 4.38 6.91 -2.86
CA VAL A 93 4.34 6.09 -1.64
C VAL A 93 3.11 5.19 -1.69
N ILE A 94 3.29 3.89 -1.42
CA ILE A 94 2.22 2.90 -1.42
C ILE A 94 2.15 2.23 -0.05
N ALA A 95 1.14 2.60 0.74
CA ALA A 95 0.81 1.97 2.01
C ALA A 95 0.04 0.67 1.73
N ASN A 96 0.79 -0.44 1.59
CA ASN A 96 0.25 -1.75 1.22
C ASN A 96 0.32 -2.77 2.37
N ALA A 97 1.22 -2.61 3.34
CA ALA A 97 1.33 -3.53 4.47
C ALA A 97 0.00 -3.61 5.25
N ALA A 98 -0.49 -4.83 5.45
CA ALA A 98 -1.73 -5.08 6.19
C ALA A 98 -1.74 -6.50 6.78
N ILE A 99 -2.59 -6.70 7.80
CA ILE A 99 -2.94 -8.00 8.38
C ILE A 99 -4.45 -8.23 8.29
N SER A 100 -4.88 -9.50 8.29
CA SER A 100 -6.28 -9.91 8.34
C SER A 100 -6.38 -11.23 9.11
N ASP A 101 -6.22 -11.16 10.42
CA ASP A 101 -6.18 -12.32 11.30
C ASP A 101 -7.51 -12.54 12.05
N TYR A 102 -8.46 -11.60 11.94
CA TYR A 102 -9.80 -11.73 12.49
C TYR A 102 -10.85 -12.01 11.40
N TRP A 103 -11.55 -13.10 11.56
CA TRP A 103 -12.67 -13.54 10.73
C TRP A 103 -13.82 -13.95 11.64
N GLY A 104 -14.95 -13.28 11.53
CA GLY A 104 -16.11 -13.56 12.36
C GLY A 104 -17.09 -12.41 12.48
N PRO A 105 -18.21 -12.62 13.19
CA PRO A 105 -19.26 -11.64 13.33
C PRO A 105 -18.86 -10.49 14.26
N CYS A 106 -19.48 -9.33 14.10
CA CYS A 106 -19.19 -8.11 14.86
C CYS A 106 -19.25 -8.31 16.38
N HIS A 107 -20.21 -9.11 16.88
CA HIS A 107 -20.40 -9.32 18.33
C HIS A 107 -19.31 -10.17 18.99
N SER A 108 -18.43 -10.81 18.22
CA SER A 108 -17.34 -11.66 18.73
C SER A 108 -15.97 -10.97 18.75
N ILE A 109 -15.89 -9.71 18.31
CA ILE A 109 -14.64 -8.94 18.28
C ILE A 109 -14.10 -8.73 19.68
N LYS A 110 -12.82 -9.06 19.89
CA LYS A 110 -12.09 -8.79 21.12
C LYS A 110 -11.25 -7.53 20.99
N LYS A 111 -10.98 -6.88 22.13
CA LYS A 111 -10.14 -5.68 22.19
C LYS A 111 -8.80 -5.85 21.47
N ASN A 112 -8.15 -7.00 21.66
CA ASN A 112 -6.83 -7.26 21.07
C ASN A 112 -6.90 -7.38 19.54
N ASP A 113 -7.94 -8.04 19.00
CA ASP A 113 -8.14 -8.15 17.55
C ASP A 113 -8.25 -6.75 16.93
N LEU A 114 -9.08 -5.90 17.55
CA LEU A 114 -9.30 -4.53 17.11
C LEU A 114 -8.02 -3.69 17.22
N ALA A 115 -7.34 -3.71 18.37
CA ALA A 115 -6.14 -2.91 18.61
C ALA A 115 -5.01 -3.26 17.64
N THR A 116 -4.73 -4.56 17.43
CA THR A 116 -3.68 -5.01 16.54
C THR A 116 -3.95 -4.61 15.09
N HIS A 117 -5.18 -4.81 14.60
CA HIS A 117 -5.53 -4.44 13.24
C HIS A 117 -5.52 -2.92 13.03
N LEU A 118 -6.06 -2.13 13.97
CA LEU A 118 -5.99 -0.67 13.89
C LEU A 118 -4.55 -0.17 13.86
N THR A 119 -3.67 -0.75 14.68
CA THR A 119 -2.24 -0.38 14.66
C THR A 119 -1.63 -0.59 13.29
N VAL A 120 -1.77 -1.78 12.71
CA VAL A 120 -1.11 -2.16 11.46
C VAL A 120 -1.80 -1.57 10.22
N ASN A 121 -3.13 -1.61 10.19
CA ASN A 121 -3.89 -1.31 8.98
C ASN A 121 -4.39 0.13 8.88
N THR A 122 -4.33 0.91 9.98
CA THR A 122 -4.83 2.29 10.03
C THR A 122 -3.77 3.25 10.56
N ILE A 123 -3.28 3.04 11.78
CA ILE A 123 -2.33 3.97 12.41
C ILE A 123 -1.03 4.02 11.60
N ALA A 124 -0.47 2.86 11.25
CA ALA A 124 0.79 2.80 10.52
C ALA A 124 0.74 3.47 9.13
N PRO A 125 -0.25 3.23 8.24
CA PRO A 125 -0.33 3.93 6.97
C PRO A 125 -0.57 5.45 7.11
N ILE A 126 -1.34 5.90 8.11
CA ILE A 126 -1.53 7.32 8.41
C ILE A 126 -0.21 7.97 8.84
N LEU A 127 0.52 7.34 9.76
CA LEU A 127 1.83 7.82 10.21
C LEU A 127 2.88 7.77 9.08
N LEU A 128 2.80 6.79 8.18
CA LEU A 128 3.65 6.73 6.99
C LEU A 128 3.42 7.94 6.08
N TYR A 129 2.15 8.31 5.85
CA TYR A 129 1.83 9.55 5.13
C TYR A 129 2.47 10.76 5.82
N THR A 130 2.25 10.92 7.12
CA THR A 130 2.79 12.05 7.90
C THR A 130 4.32 12.11 7.79
N ALA A 131 5.02 10.98 7.94
CA ALA A 131 6.47 10.91 7.88
C ALA A 131 7.03 11.17 6.48
N SER A 132 6.36 10.69 5.43
CA SER A 132 6.84 10.78 4.04
C SER A 132 6.42 12.07 3.32
N ARG A 133 5.50 12.84 3.89
CA ARG A 133 4.91 14.03 3.26
C ARG A 133 5.95 15.02 2.73
N ASP A 134 6.94 15.36 3.54
CA ASP A 134 7.97 16.34 3.13
C ASP A 134 8.81 15.85 1.95
N LEU A 135 9.12 14.53 1.91
CA LEU A 135 9.82 13.94 0.78
C LEU A 135 8.95 13.89 -0.48
N LEU A 136 7.64 13.69 -0.35
CA LEU A 136 6.71 13.78 -1.47
C LEU A 136 6.63 15.20 -2.01
N LEU A 137 6.50 16.19 -1.15
CA LEU A 137 6.45 17.61 -1.54
C LEU A 137 7.79 18.14 -2.10
N ALA A 138 8.90 17.43 -1.85
CA ALA A 138 10.21 17.72 -2.44
C ALA A 138 10.38 17.12 -3.86
N ALA A 139 9.35 16.48 -4.43
CA ALA A 139 9.40 15.98 -5.80
C ALA A 139 9.71 17.12 -6.79
N PRO A 140 10.52 16.88 -7.84
CA PRO A 140 10.92 17.89 -8.80
C PRO A 140 9.73 18.55 -9.49
N ALA A 141 9.89 19.82 -9.85
CA ALA A 141 8.88 20.58 -10.58
C ALA A 141 8.43 19.84 -11.86
N GLY A 142 7.13 19.85 -12.12
CA GLY A 142 6.50 19.12 -13.23
C GLY A 142 6.17 17.65 -12.93
N ARG A 143 6.41 17.18 -11.70
CA ARG A 143 5.93 15.89 -11.21
C ARG A 143 4.82 16.10 -10.18
N THR A 144 3.81 15.27 -10.24
CA THR A 144 2.74 15.22 -9.23
C THR A 144 3.00 14.03 -8.31
N PRO A 145 3.48 14.24 -7.08
CA PRO A 145 3.72 13.16 -6.15
C PRO A 145 2.40 12.51 -5.73
N LYS A 146 2.43 11.20 -5.43
CA LYS A 146 1.24 10.42 -5.15
C LYS A 146 1.40 9.57 -3.90
N PHE A 147 0.34 9.51 -3.09
CA PHE A 147 0.25 8.59 -1.96
C PHE A 147 -0.97 7.68 -2.12
N PHE A 148 -0.74 6.37 -2.11
CA PHE A 148 -1.79 5.37 -2.25
C PHE A 148 -1.99 4.58 -0.95
N PHE A 149 -3.23 4.53 -0.49
CA PHE A 149 -3.66 3.56 0.51
C PHE A 149 -4.22 2.33 -0.22
N VAL A 150 -3.59 1.16 -0.06
CA VAL A 150 -4.21 -0.09 -0.53
C VAL A 150 -5.36 -0.41 0.43
N SER A 151 -6.55 -0.05 0.00
CA SER A 151 -7.80 -0.19 0.73
C SER A 151 -8.54 -1.49 0.34
N SER A 152 -9.82 -1.57 0.63
CA SER A 152 -10.67 -2.72 0.29
C SER A 152 -12.14 -2.28 0.24
N VAL A 153 -12.93 -2.90 -0.62
CA VAL A 153 -14.39 -2.72 -0.67
C VAL A 153 -15.09 -3.06 0.65
N VAL A 154 -14.49 -3.88 1.51
CA VAL A 154 -15.02 -4.11 2.87
C VAL A 154 -14.96 -2.87 3.77
N GLY A 155 -14.21 -1.83 3.37
CA GLY A 155 -14.19 -0.51 4.02
C GLY A 155 -15.29 0.45 3.53
N SER A 156 -16.07 0.07 2.52
CA SER A 156 -17.23 0.84 2.07
C SER A 156 -18.43 0.55 2.97
N THR A 157 -19.00 1.57 3.58
CA THR A 157 -20.24 1.41 4.40
C THR A 157 -21.45 1.08 3.55
N THR A 158 -21.39 1.38 2.25
CA THR A 158 -22.44 1.04 1.27
C THR A 158 -22.30 -0.38 0.74
N VAL A 159 -21.07 -0.79 0.37
CA VAL A 159 -20.82 -2.09 -0.29
C VAL A 159 -20.64 -3.23 0.71
N ALA A 160 -19.92 -3.02 1.82
CA ALA A 160 -19.60 -4.07 2.77
C ALA A 160 -20.81 -4.88 3.29
N PRO A 161 -21.99 -4.27 3.59
CA PRO A 161 -23.15 -5.02 4.04
C PRO A 161 -23.72 -5.98 2.99
N THR A 162 -23.38 -5.83 1.70
CA THR A 162 -23.85 -6.69 0.61
C THR A 162 -22.93 -7.88 0.36
N LEU A 163 -21.72 -7.89 0.98
CA LEU A 163 -20.72 -8.93 0.78
C LEU A 163 -20.90 -10.07 1.79
N PRO A 164 -20.71 -11.33 1.40
CA PRO A 164 -20.79 -12.48 2.32
C PRO A 164 -19.52 -12.63 3.18
N LEU A 165 -18.79 -11.54 3.42
CA LEU A 165 -17.48 -11.53 4.10
C LEU A 165 -17.62 -11.08 5.56
N GLN A 166 -17.25 -11.94 6.49
CA GLN A 166 -17.22 -11.60 7.92
C GLN A 166 -15.86 -10.98 8.31
N MET A 167 -15.61 -9.78 7.79
CA MET A 167 -14.35 -9.04 8.01
C MET A 167 -14.57 -7.66 8.66
N PRO A 168 -15.34 -7.54 9.76
CA PRO A 168 -15.72 -6.24 10.30
C PRO A 168 -14.53 -5.42 10.80
N VAL A 169 -13.50 -6.07 11.34
CA VAL A 169 -12.29 -5.38 11.84
C VAL A 169 -11.48 -4.79 10.68
N MET A 170 -11.31 -5.55 9.58
CA MET A 170 -10.68 -5.05 8.37
C MET A 170 -11.51 -3.92 7.76
N GLY A 171 -12.82 -4.09 7.68
CA GLY A 171 -13.74 -3.06 7.16
C GLY A 171 -13.60 -1.73 7.90
N LEU A 172 -13.59 -1.77 9.23
CA LEU A 172 -13.40 -0.60 10.07
C LEU A 172 -12.05 0.09 9.79
N CYS A 173 -10.97 -0.68 9.68
CA CYS A 173 -9.66 -0.13 9.36
C CYS A 173 -9.65 0.57 7.99
N LYS A 174 -10.22 -0.09 6.98
CA LYS A 174 -10.22 0.46 5.61
C LYS A 174 -11.20 1.62 5.42
N ALA A 175 -12.30 1.67 6.17
CA ALA A 175 -13.16 2.85 6.25
C ALA A 175 -12.42 4.06 6.83
N ALA A 176 -11.60 3.84 7.88
CA ALA A 176 -10.76 4.89 8.46
C ALA A 176 -9.68 5.39 7.48
N ASP A 177 -8.99 4.47 6.76
CA ASP A 177 -8.04 4.82 5.70
C ASP A 177 -8.71 5.65 4.58
N ASN A 178 -9.92 5.24 4.15
CA ASN A 178 -10.70 5.92 3.14
C ASN A 178 -11.06 7.36 3.56
N PHE A 179 -11.59 7.52 4.77
CA PHE A 179 -11.89 8.84 5.34
C PHE A 179 -10.65 9.72 5.42
N PHE A 180 -9.55 9.17 5.96
CA PHE A 180 -8.30 9.92 6.10
C PHE A 180 -7.76 10.36 4.74
N ALA A 181 -7.74 9.47 3.74
CA ALA A 181 -7.26 9.78 2.39
C ALA A 181 -8.06 10.92 1.75
N ALA A 182 -9.40 10.89 1.87
CA ALA A 182 -10.27 11.94 1.36
C ALA A 182 -9.96 13.29 2.03
N LYS A 183 -9.82 13.29 3.36
CA LYS A 183 -9.53 14.51 4.14
C LYS A 183 -8.13 15.03 3.85
N ALA A 184 -7.11 14.18 3.86
CA ALA A 184 -5.73 14.57 3.57
C ALA A 184 -5.59 15.11 2.14
N ASN A 185 -6.25 14.50 1.14
CA ASN A 185 -6.21 15.02 -0.22
C ASN A 185 -6.84 16.42 -0.36
N GLN A 186 -7.88 16.69 0.42
CA GLN A 186 -8.53 18.02 0.43
C GLN A 186 -7.60 19.11 1.01
N GLU A 187 -6.71 18.72 1.93
CA GLU A 187 -5.76 19.66 2.58
C GLU A 187 -4.47 19.87 1.76
N GLU A 188 -4.22 19.07 0.72
CA GLU A 188 -2.99 19.13 -0.09
C GLU A 188 -3.25 19.67 -1.50
N ASP A 189 -2.52 20.68 -1.91
CA ASP A 189 -2.64 21.26 -3.26
C ASP A 189 -1.76 20.53 -4.29
N LYS A 190 -0.58 20.04 -3.88
CA LYS A 190 0.46 19.49 -4.78
C LYS A 190 0.57 17.97 -4.74
N LEU A 191 -0.13 17.31 -3.84
CA LEU A 191 -0.06 15.88 -3.61
C LEU A 191 -1.41 15.23 -3.95
N VAL A 192 -1.38 14.10 -4.65
CA VAL A 192 -2.56 13.28 -4.92
C VAL A 192 -2.60 12.10 -3.95
N ILE A 193 -3.67 11.99 -3.17
CA ILE A 193 -3.84 10.93 -2.17
C ILE A 193 -5.08 10.12 -2.53
N VAL A 194 -4.93 8.79 -2.72
CA VAL A 194 -6.01 7.94 -3.21
C VAL A 194 -6.08 6.64 -2.42
N PRO A 195 -7.23 6.31 -1.84
CA PRO A 195 -7.51 4.95 -1.39
C PRO A 195 -7.95 4.12 -2.60
N VAL A 196 -7.34 2.92 -2.78
CA VAL A 196 -7.61 2.05 -3.92
C VAL A 196 -7.91 0.62 -3.48
N HIS A 197 -9.00 0.05 -4.00
CA HIS A 197 -9.30 -1.37 -3.85
C HIS A 197 -8.54 -2.17 -4.93
N PRO A 198 -7.66 -3.11 -4.57
CA PRO A 198 -6.83 -3.85 -5.51
C PRO A 198 -7.54 -5.00 -6.23
N GLY A 199 -8.87 -5.14 -6.05
CA GLY A 199 -9.62 -6.34 -6.41
C GLY A 199 -9.53 -7.43 -5.34
N TRP A 200 -10.25 -8.54 -5.54
CA TRP A 200 -10.13 -9.71 -4.67
C TRP A 200 -9.06 -10.66 -5.21
N VAL A 201 -7.84 -10.49 -4.72
CA VAL A 201 -6.60 -10.97 -5.34
C VAL A 201 -6.13 -12.29 -4.72
N GLN A 202 -5.61 -13.21 -5.54
CA GLN A 202 -5.03 -14.51 -5.19
C GLN A 202 -3.72 -14.37 -4.39
N THR A 203 -3.81 -13.71 -3.24
CA THR A 203 -2.77 -13.65 -2.22
C THR A 203 -3.11 -14.64 -1.09
N LYS A 204 -2.18 -14.86 -0.16
CA LYS A 204 -2.48 -15.65 1.05
C LYS A 204 -3.73 -15.13 1.76
N MET A 205 -3.86 -13.80 1.93
CA MET A 205 -5.01 -13.15 2.56
C MET A 205 -6.28 -13.30 1.73
N GLY A 206 -6.22 -13.01 0.43
CA GLY A 206 -7.38 -13.07 -0.45
C GLY A 206 -7.92 -14.49 -0.63
N ASN A 207 -7.03 -15.49 -0.72
CA ASN A 207 -7.43 -16.90 -0.80
C ASN A 207 -8.02 -17.40 0.52
N ALA A 208 -7.51 -16.94 1.68
CA ALA A 208 -8.13 -17.27 2.97
C ALA A 208 -9.56 -16.72 3.06
N ALA A 209 -9.80 -15.51 2.55
CA ALA A 209 -11.14 -14.94 2.44
C ALA A 209 -12.06 -15.76 1.53
N ALA A 210 -11.56 -16.18 0.37
CA ALA A 210 -12.31 -17.00 -0.58
C ALA A 210 -12.72 -18.35 0.02
N VAL A 211 -11.80 -19.04 0.68
CA VAL A 211 -12.09 -20.30 1.38
C VAL A 211 -13.15 -20.11 2.47
N GLY A 212 -13.08 -18.98 3.21
CA GLY A 212 -14.05 -18.65 4.26
C GLY A 212 -15.50 -18.51 3.77
N VAL A 213 -15.71 -18.25 2.48
CA VAL A 213 -17.05 -18.19 1.84
C VAL A 213 -17.33 -19.34 0.88
N GLY A 214 -16.56 -20.44 0.98
CA GLY A 214 -16.77 -21.64 0.17
C GLY A 214 -16.21 -21.60 -1.25
N MET A 215 -15.38 -20.60 -1.58
CA MET A 215 -14.66 -20.54 -2.86
C MET A 215 -13.29 -21.22 -2.74
N GLY A 216 -12.80 -21.84 -3.82
CA GLY A 216 -11.48 -22.47 -3.82
C GLY A 216 -10.33 -21.46 -3.75
N GLN A 217 -10.47 -20.30 -4.39
CA GLN A 217 -9.50 -19.20 -4.41
C GLN A 217 -10.16 -17.87 -4.78
N ALA A 218 -9.46 -16.77 -4.56
CA ALA A 218 -9.89 -15.46 -4.98
C ALA A 218 -9.98 -15.35 -6.52
N PRO A 219 -10.88 -14.50 -7.06
CA PRO A 219 -11.16 -14.50 -8.51
C PRO A 219 -10.08 -13.82 -9.36
N MET A 220 -9.28 -12.90 -8.78
CA MET A 220 -8.30 -12.09 -9.54
C MET A 220 -6.88 -12.56 -9.29
N THR A 221 -6.08 -12.77 -10.34
CA THR A 221 -4.65 -13.09 -10.20
C THR A 221 -3.87 -11.85 -9.73
N ILE A 222 -2.69 -12.08 -9.15
CA ILE A 222 -1.79 -10.98 -8.74
C ILE A 222 -1.41 -10.15 -9.97
N GLU A 223 -1.03 -10.79 -11.06
CA GLU A 223 -0.59 -10.13 -12.30
C GLU A 223 -1.67 -9.19 -12.85
N ARG A 224 -2.93 -9.64 -12.87
CA ARG A 224 -4.04 -8.82 -13.37
C ARG A 224 -4.31 -7.62 -12.44
N SER A 225 -4.29 -7.85 -11.13
CA SER A 225 -4.42 -6.76 -10.15
C SER A 225 -3.32 -5.70 -10.33
N ILE A 226 -2.06 -6.15 -10.48
CA ILE A 226 -0.92 -5.23 -10.66
C ILE A 226 -1.02 -4.45 -11.97
N GLU A 227 -1.39 -5.10 -13.07
CA GLU A 227 -1.61 -4.42 -14.36
C GLU A 227 -2.60 -3.26 -14.23
N LEU A 228 -3.74 -3.52 -13.59
CA LEU A 228 -4.81 -2.54 -13.39
C LEU A 228 -4.39 -1.43 -12.41
N LEU A 229 -3.77 -1.80 -11.27
CA LEU A 229 -3.27 -0.83 -10.29
C LEU A 229 -2.23 0.11 -10.91
N MET A 230 -1.30 -0.41 -11.70
CA MET A 230 -0.30 0.41 -12.38
C MET A 230 -0.95 1.40 -13.35
N GLY A 231 -2.02 0.99 -14.04
CA GLY A 231 -2.83 1.90 -14.87
C GLY A 231 -3.38 3.08 -14.06
N ILE A 232 -4.00 2.82 -12.89
CA ILE A 232 -4.48 3.88 -11.99
C ILE A 232 -3.32 4.75 -11.50
N PHE A 233 -2.26 4.14 -11.00
CA PHE A 233 -1.13 4.86 -10.39
C PHE A 233 -0.44 5.80 -11.39
N ASP A 234 -0.41 5.42 -12.66
CA ASP A 234 0.15 6.26 -13.72
C ASP A 234 -0.76 7.42 -14.10
N THR A 235 -2.07 7.19 -14.18
CA THR A 235 -3.03 8.12 -14.81
C THR A 235 -3.82 8.99 -13.84
N VAL A 236 -3.88 8.61 -12.53
CA VAL A 236 -4.66 9.37 -11.55
C VAL A 236 -4.12 10.78 -11.38
N GLU A 237 -5.01 11.75 -11.46
CA GLU A 237 -4.73 13.18 -11.34
C GLU A 237 -5.43 13.78 -10.10
N LYS A 238 -5.23 15.06 -9.85
CA LYS A 238 -5.73 15.76 -8.65
C LYS A 238 -7.26 15.74 -8.51
N ASP A 239 -7.99 15.75 -9.60
CA ASP A 239 -9.46 15.69 -9.64
C ASP A 239 -10.05 14.35 -9.19
N GLN A 240 -9.22 13.27 -9.26
CA GLN A 240 -9.56 11.94 -8.76
C GLN A 240 -9.04 11.71 -7.32
N GLY A 241 -8.19 12.60 -6.83
CA GLY A 241 -7.68 12.56 -5.47
C GLY A 241 -8.79 12.56 -4.43
N GLY A 242 -8.62 11.83 -3.35
CA GLY A 242 -9.60 11.67 -2.28
C GLY A 242 -10.77 10.73 -2.62
N LYS A 243 -10.96 10.31 -3.87
CA LYS A 243 -12.00 9.34 -4.25
C LYS A 243 -11.53 7.92 -3.96
N PHE A 244 -12.43 7.07 -3.48
CA PHE A 244 -12.14 5.65 -3.33
C PHE A 244 -12.29 4.94 -4.68
N LEU A 245 -11.18 4.52 -5.26
CA LEU A 245 -11.15 3.88 -6.59
C LEU A 245 -11.04 2.35 -6.46
N GLN A 246 -11.66 1.64 -7.39
CA GLN A 246 -11.36 0.23 -7.63
C GLN A 246 -10.44 0.07 -8.83
N VAL A 247 -9.85 -1.13 -9.00
CA VAL A 247 -8.83 -1.38 -10.03
C VAL A 247 -9.28 -1.13 -11.46
N GLU A 248 -10.57 -1.18 -11.72
CA GLU A 248 -11.15 -0.85 -13.02
C GLU A 248 -11.22 0.66 -13.27
N GLY A 249 -10.89 1.49 -12.26
CA GLY A 249 -10.91 2.94 -12.33
C GLY A 249 -12.21 3.59 -11.87
N ASP A 250 -13.25 2.80 -11.59
CA ASP A 250 -14.52 3.31 -11.09
C ASP A 250 -14.41 3.79 -9.63
N VAL A 251 -15.28 4.74 -9.27
CA VAL A 251 -15.41 5.22 -7.89
C VAL A 251 -16.29 4.26 -7.09
N VAL A 252 -15.75 3.71 -6.02
CA VAL A 252 -16.51 2.92 -5.04
C VAL A 252 -17.23 3.89 -4.08
N PRO A 253 -18.53 3.72 -3.82
CA PRO A 253 -19.23 4.52 -2.80
C PRO A 253 -18.63 4.22 -1.41
N TRP A 254 -18.69 5.24 -0.54
CA TRP A 254 -18.23 5.15 0.85
C TRP A 254 -19.02 4.18 1.71
#